data_413551aad30dd89479fe71e5c9dab1ba
#
_entry.id   413551aad30dd89479fe71e5c9dab1ba
#
_cell.length_a   1.000
_cell.length_b   1.000
_cell.length_c   1.000
_cell.angle_alpha   90.00
_cell.angle_beta   90.00
_cell.angle_gamma   90.00
#
_symmetry.space_group_name_H-M   'P 1'
#
loop_
_entity.id
_entity.type
_entity.pdbx_description
1 polymer ?
#
loop_
_entity_poly.entity_id
_entity_poly.type
_entity_poly.pdbx_seq_one_letter_code
_entity_poly.pdbx_strand_id
1 'polypeptide(L)'
;GAKGKKGGKKPAKAKKKGKKGDINIPMPKFLQGKVKPKVLTTFTRQLATLVDAGLPLLRGLRVLGKQERNPALKGIIEELAVAIEGGSTFSEGLAQHPKTFNKLFINMVKAGEMGGVLEVVLNRLSEFMEKAEKIKGKVIAAMFYPAAVMVVAGLILLLLMVVVVPKFKQIFADMLEGEPLPGFTQVVMNISDYIKDQTIIFPDFAGGWPVPGPAVWTP
;
A
#
# COMPACT_ATOMS: atom_id res chain seq x y z
N GLY A 1 -50.89 -64.75 -4.38
CA GLY A 1 -49.52 -64.49 -4.05
C GLY A 1 -48.98 -63.28 -4.78
N ALA A 2 -48.71 -62.15 -4.06
CA ALA A 2 -48.02 -61.06 -4.65
C ALA A 2 -47.05 -60.46 -3.56
N LYS A 3 -45.75 -60.65 -3.80
CA LYS A 3 -44.67 -60.14 -2.95
C LYS A 3 -44.44 -58.62 -3.19
N GLY A 4 -44.71 -57.77 -2.20
CA GLY A 4 -44.39 -56.41 -2.24
C GLY A 4 -42.91 -56.20 -1.91
N LYS A 5 -42.15 -55.46 -2.79
CA LYS A 5 -40.79 -54.99 -2.57
C LYS A 5 -40.84 -53.68 -1.80
N LYS A 6 -40.32 -53.69 -0.58
CA LYS A 6 -40.05 -52.46 0.22
C LYS A 6 -38.78 -51.79 -0.30
N GLY A 7 -38.93 -50.60 -0.94
CA GLY A 7 -37.86 -49.72 -1.30
C GLY A 7 -37.46 -48.81 -0.11
N GLY A 8 -36.30 -49.07 0.49
CA GLY A 8 -35.76 -48.24 1.58
C GLY A 8 -35.21 -46.91 1.03
N LYS A 9 -35.85 -45.79 1.35
CA LYS A 9 -35.30 -44.45 1.14
C LYS A 9 -34.27 -44.14 2.23
N LYS A 10 -33.01 -43.98 1.85
CA LYS A 10 -31.93 -43.46 2.72
C LYS A 10 -32.23 -41.99 3.07
N PRO A 11 -32.09 -41.57 4.32
CA PRO A 11 -32.25 -40.16 4.67
C PRO A 11 -31.06 -39.35 4.17
N ALA A 12 -31.36 -38.25 3.49
CA ALA A 12 -30.40 -37.25 3.05
C ALA A 12 -29.67 -36.61 4.25
N LYS A 13 -28.35 -36.72 4.27
CA LYS A 13 -27.50 -36.04 5.25
C LYS A 13 -27.64 -34.50 5.09
N ALA A 14 -28.32 -33.87 6.02
CA ALA A 14 -28.36 -32.43 6.16
C ALA A 14 -26.93 -31.92 6.46
N LYS A 15 -26.33 -31.19 5.52
CA LYS A 15 -25.10 -30.43 5.73
C LYS A 15 -25.39 -29.37 6.76
N LYS A 16 -24.93 -29.55 8.00
CA LYS A 16 -24.83 -28.50 9.01
C LYS A 16 -23.92 -27.40 8.46
N LYS A 17 -24.50 -26.30 8.00
CA LYS A 17 -23.76 -25.03 7.82
C LYS A 17 -23.24 -24.63 9.18
N GLY A 18 -21.93 -24.77 9.40
CA GLY A 18 -21.27 -24.27 10.60
C GLY A 18 -21.53 -22.77 10.70
N LYS A 19 -22.20 -22.34 11.74
CA LYS A 19 -22.21 -20.95 12.20
C LYS A 19 -20.73 -20.55 12.35
N LYS A 20 -20.20 -19.71 11.46
CA LYS A 20 -19.00 -18.92 11.73
C LYS A 20 -19.37 -18.04 12.95
N GLY A 21 -19.00 -18.48 14.12
CA GLY A 21 -19.02 -17.64 15.30
C GLY A 21 -18.11 -16.47 15.02
N ASP A 22 -18.66 -15.26 15.05
CA ASP A 22 -17.85 -14.04 15.16
C ASP A 22 -17.09 -14.15 16.49
N ILE A 23 -15.89 -14.71 16.40
CA ILE A 23 -14.93 -14.66 17.52
C ILE A 23 -14.43 -13.21 17.52
N ASN A 24 -15.11 -12.35 18.28
CA ASN A 24 -14.66 -11.02 18.59
C ASN A 24 -13.46 -11.16 19.55
N ILE A 25 -12.31 -11.49 18.98
CA ILE A 25 -11.04 -11.47 19.72
C ILE A 25 -10.71 -9.98 19.88
N PRO A 26 -10.63 -9.43 21.10
CA PRO A 26 -10.16 -8.07 21.28
C PRO A 26 -8.71 -8.01 20.81
N MET A 27 -8.50 -7.56 19.58
CA MET A 27 -7.15 -7.39 19.04
C MET A 27 -6.43 -6.33 19.88
N PRO A 28 -5.25 -6.64 20.41
CA PRO A 28 -4.47 -5.67 21.17
C PRO A 28 -4.23 -4.42 20.31
N LYS A 29 -4.32 -3.23 20.91
CA LYS A 29 -4.20 -1.91 20.25
C LYS A 29 -2.95 -1.77 19.37
N PHE A 30 -1.95 -2.61 19.57
CA PHE A 30 -0.70 -2.67 18.81
C PHE A 30 -0.86 -3.30 17.39
N LEU A 31 -1.82 -4.21 17.21
CA LEU A 31 -2.09 -4.87 15.91
C LEU A 31 -3.14 -4.14 15.07
N GLN A 32 -3.73 -3.06 15.59
CA GLN A 32 -4.66 -2.24 14.82
C GLN A 32 -3.87 -1.49 13.75
N GLY A 33 -3.94 -1.99 12.52
CA GLY A 33 -3.29 -1.39 11.36
C GLY A 33 -3.71 0.07 11.19
N LYS A 34 -2.78 0.89 10.66
CA LYS A 34 -3.03 2.31 10.37
C LYS A 34 -4.29 2.48 9.50
N VAL A 35 -5.23 3.30 9.94
CA VAL A 35 -6.43 3.65 9.14
C VAL A 35 -6.00 4.34 7.86
N LYS A 36 -6.42 3.81 6.70
CA LYS A 36 -6.12 4.41 5.41
C LYS A 36 -6.89 5.73 5.26
N PRO A 37 -6.26 6.80 4.72
CA PRO A 37 -6.93 8.10 4.54
C PRO A 37 -8.28 7.99 3.82
N LYS A 38 -8.36 7.19 2.77
CA LYS A 38 -9.60 6.95 2.02
C LYS A 38 -10.75 6.43 2.89
N VAL A 39 -10.45 5.51 3.82
CA VAL A 39 -11.47 4.96 4.74
C VAL A 39 -11.94 6.04 5.70
N LEU A 40 -11.01 6.86 6.21
CA LEU A 40 -11.34 7.99 7.07
C LEU A 40 -12.20 9.04 6.34
N THR A 41 -11.87 9.37 5.10
CA THR A 41 -12.66 10.29 4.26
C THR A 41 -14.09 9.79 4.09
N THR A 42 -14.26 8.49 3.78
CA THR A 42 -15.60 7.88 3.63
C THR A 42 -16.38 7.94 4.95
N PHE A 43 -15.74 7.61 6.06
CA PHE A 43 -16.36 7.70 7.39
C PHE A 43 -16.80 9.14 7.70
N THR A 44 -15.93 10.13 7.50
CA THR A 44 -16.24 11.54 7.75
C THR A 44 -17.42 12.01 6.89
N ARG A 45 -17.47 11.61 5.62
CA ARG A 45 -18.57 11.93 4.72
C ARG A 45 -19.90 11.33 5.17
N GLN A 46 -19.87 10.04 5.54
CA GLN A 46 -21.06 9.35 6.04
C GLN A 46 -21.55 9.97 7.35
N LEU A 47 -20.64 10.28 8.27
CA LEU A 47 -20.99 10.93 9.53
C LEU A 47 -21.60 12.31 9.29
N ALA A 48 -20.98 13.12 8.42
CA ALA A 48 -21.51 14.43 8.03
C ALA A 48 -22.95 14.31 7.49
N THR A 49 -23.19 13.37 6.58
CA THR A 49 -24.52 13.15 5.99
C THR A 49 -25.56 12.74 7.06
N LEU A 50 -25.19 11.91 8.03
CA LEU A 50 -26.11 11.49 9.10
C LEU A 50 -26.44 12.63 10.05
N VAL A 51 -25.45 13.45 10.42
CA VAL A 51 -25.64 14.61 11.29
C VAL A 51 -26.42 15.72 10.58
N ASP A 52 -26.14 15.96 9.30
CA ASP A 52 -26.88 16.89 8.44
C ASP A 52 -28.38 16.49 8.29
N ALA A 53 -28.66 15.18 8.25
CA ALA A 53 -30.02 14.65 8.29
C ALA A 53 -30.70 14.73 9.67
N GLY A 54 -30.06 15.38 10.66
CA GLY A 54 -30.59 15.56 12.01
C GLY A 54 -30.44 14.35 12.94
N LEU A 55 -29.64 13.34 12.56
CA LEU A 55 -29.36 12.21 13.43
C LEU A 55 -28.42 12.61 14.56
N PRO A 56 -28.74 12.35 15.84
CA PRO A 56 -27.82 12.59 16.95
C PRO A 56 -26.45 11.93 16.71
N LEU A 57 -25.37 12.67 16.99
CA LEU A 57 -23.98 12.26 16.73
C LEU A 57 -23.68 10.84 17.26
N LEU A 58 -24.04 10.57 18.50
CA LEU A 58 -23.83 9.26 19.13
C LEU A 58 -24.53 8.13 18.37
N ARG A 59 -25.75 8.36 17.89
CA ARG A 59 -26.50 7.38 17.12
C ARG A 59 -25.84 7.16 15.74
N GLY A 60 -25.37 8.24 15.12
CA GLY A 60 -24.60 8.18 13.87
C GLY A 60 -23.34 7.32 14.02
N LEU A 61 -22.54 7.56 15.07
CA LEU A 61 -21.35 6.79 15.36
C LEU A 61 -21.67 5.30 15.59
N ARG A 62 -22.71 4.97 16.33
CA ARG A 62 -23.11 3.57 16.54
C ARG A 62 -23.56 2.86 15.28
N VAL A 63 -24.26 3.56 14.38
CA VAL A 63 -24.67 3.03 13.08
C VAL A 63 -23.44 2.77 12.21
N LEU A 64 -22.54 3.74 12.10
CA LEU A 64 -21.32 3.61 11.31
C LEU A 64 -20.37 2.54 11.87
N GLY A 65 -20.23 2.45 13.19
CA GLY A 65 -19.39 1.41 13.83
C GLY A 65 -19.86 -0.01 13.51
N LYS A 66 -21.19 -0.24 13.38
CA LYS A 66 -21.74 -1.54 12.96
C LYS A 66 -21.48 -1.84 11.47
N GLN A 67 -21.42 -0.82 10.63
CA GLN A 67 -21.23 -0.97 9.19
C GLN A 67 -19.74 -0.99 8.78
N GLU A 68 -18.85 -0.47 9.63
CA GLU A 68 -17.43 -0.34 9.32
C GLU A 68 -16.75 -1.73 9.22
N ARG A 69 -16.05 -1.92 8.10
CA ARG A 69 -15.32 -3.16 7.79
C ARG A 69 -13.86 -3.12 8.26
N ASN A 70 -13.29 -1.93 8.40
CA ASN A 70 -11.93 -1.78 8.85
C ASN A 70 -11.88 -1.94 10.39
N PRO A 71 -11.23 -2.98 10.92
CA PRO A 71 -11.25 -3.25 12.37
C PRO A 71 -10.60 -2.15 13.19
N ALA A 72 -9.58 -1.46 12.65
CA ALA A 72 -8.93 -0.35 13.33
C ALA A 72 -9.86 0.86 13.46
N LEU A 73 -10.55 1.25 12.39
CA LEU A 73 -11.49 2.36 12.44
C LEU A 73 -12.73 2.01 13.28
N LYS A 74 -13.23 0.78 13.16
CA LYS A 74 -14.36 0.29 13.96
C LYS A 74 -14.08 0.42 15.47
N GLY A 75 -12.90 -0.04 15.94
CA GLY A 75 -12.50 0.11 17.33
C GLY A 75 -12.46 1.57 17.78
N ILE A 76 -11.91 2.45 16.95
CA ILE A 76 -11.89 3.90 17.22
C ILE A 76 -13.31 4.46 17.34
N ILE A 77 -14.22 4.11 16.41
CA ILE A 77 -15.61 4.59 16.44
C ILE A 77 -16.33 4.10 17.72
N GLU A 78 -16.10 2.86 18.14
CA GLU A 78 -16.66 2.32 19.38
C GLU A 78 -16.11 3.05 20.61
N GLU A 79 -14.79 3.32 20.67
CA GLU A 79 -14.17 4.11 21.74
C GLU A 79 -14.72 5.55 21.76
N LEU A 80 -14.93 6.20 20.60
CA LEU A 80 -15.56 7.51 20.52
C LEU A 80 -17.01 7.50 21.03
N ALA A 81 -17.79 6.49 20.67
CA ALA A 81 -19.17 6.37 21.13
C ALA A 81 -19.23 6.23 22.67
N VAL A 82 -18.35 5.42 23.24
CA VAL A 82 -18.25 5.25 24.71
C VAL A 82 -17.82 6.55 25.41
N ALA A 83 -16.85 7.26 24.85
CA ALA A 83 -16.39 8.53 25.40
C ALA A 83 -17.52 9.59 25.46
N ILE A 84 -18.29 9.70 24.36
CA ILE A 84 -19.44 10.63 24.30
C ILE A 84 -20.55 10.21 25.26
N GLU A 85 -20.83 8.91 25.40
CA GLU A 85 -21.77 8.40 26.42
C GLU A 85 -21.33 8.70 27.85
N GLY A 86 -20.01 8.71 28.09
CA GLY A 86 -19.40 9.11 29.35
C GLY A 86 -19.38 10.62 29.61
N GLY A 87 -19.94 11.44 28.67
CA GLY A 87 -20.02 12.90 28.80
C GLY A 87 -18.83 13.67 28.22
N SER A 88 -17.86 13.00 27.59
CA SER A 88 -16.78 13.69 26.86
C SER A 88 -17.30 14.34 25.58
N THR A 89 -16.65 15.43 25.16
CA THR A 89 -16.95 16.03 23.86
C THR A 89 -16.42 15.15 22.72
N PHE A 90 -16.98 15.31 21.51
CA PHE A 90 -16.50 14.56 20.34
C PHE A 90 -15.04 14.92 20.01
N SER A 91 -14.69 16.19 20.12
CA SER A 91 -13.32 16.68 19.91
C SER A 91 -12.32 16.09 20.90
N GLU A 92 -12.70 15.91 22.17
CA GLU A 92 -11.87 15.25 23.18
C GLU A 92 -11.67 13.75 22.88
N GLY A 93 -12.73 13.07 22.45
CA GLY A 93 -12.63 11.69 22.00
C GLY A 93 -11.68 11.53 20.80
N LEU A 94 -11.79 12.42 19.79
CA LEU A 94 -10.91 12.42 18.63
C LEU A 94 -9.43 12.68 19.00
N ALA A 95 -9.20 13.53 20.02
CA ALA A 95 -7.85 13.85 20.48
C ALA A 95 -7.10 12.65 21.09
N GLN A 96 -7.82 11.61 21.51
CA GLN A 96 -7.22 10.35 21.99
C GLN A 96 -6.59 9.53 20.84
N HIS A 97 -6.91 9.85 19.58
CA HIS A 97 -6.43 9.14 18.39
C HIS A 97 -5.62 10.01 17.43
N PRO A 98 -4.50 10.64 17.86
CA PRO A 98 -3.74 11.62 17.06
C PRO A 98 -3.06 11.00 15.82
N LYS A 99 -2.91 9.68 15.78
CA LYS A 99 -2.39 8.95 14.60
C LYS A 99 -3.42 8.85 13.46
N THR A 100 -4.70 8.96 13.78
CA THR A 100 -5.81 8.85 12.83
C THR A 100 -6.38 10.22 12.48
N PHE A 101 -6.61 11.07 13.48
CA PHE A 101 -7.13 12.42 13.31
C PHE A 101 -6.02 13.43 13.53
N ASN A 102 -5.76 14.26 12.52
CA ASN A 102 -4.76 15.31 12.64
C ASN A 102 -5.27 16.50 13.48
N LYS A 103 -4.35 17.36 13.91
CA LYS A 103 -4.68 18.54 14.73
C LYS A 103 -5.70 19.48 14.07
N LEU A 104 -5.64 19.61 12.74
CA LEU A 104 -6.59 20.45 11.99
C LEU A 104 -8.01 19.89 12.12
N PHE A 105 -8.17 18.58 11.92
CA PHE A 105 -9.46 17.89 12.05
C PHE A 105 -10.06 18.11 13.44
N ILE A 106 -9.26 17.84 14.50
CA ILE A 106 -9.70 17.98 15.89
C ILE A 106 -10.11 19.41 16.21
N ASN A 107 -9.30 20.39 15.81
CA ASN A 107 -9.59 21.80 16.09
C ASN A 107 -10.83 22.31 15.34
N MET A 108 -11.03 21.88 14.10
CA MET A 108 -12.24 22.22 13.34
C MET A 108 -13.50 21.62 13.98
N VAL A 109 -13.44 20.34 14.40
CA VAL A 109 -14.56 19.70 15.12
C VAL A 109 -14.83 20.42 16.43
N LYS A 110 -13.80 20.76 17.21
CA LYS A 110 -13.93 21.49 18.45
C LYS A 110 -14.62 22.83 18.25
N ALA A 111 -14.23 23.59 17.22
CA ALA A 111 -14.88 24.86 16.90
C ALA A 111 -16.36 24.66 16.50
N GLY A 112 -16.65 23.59 15.74
CA GLY A 112 -18.03 23.25 15.36
C GLY A 112 -18.90 22.82 16.54
N GLU A 113 -18.36 22.06 17.50
CA GLU A 113 -19.05 21.69 18.73
C GLU A 113 -19.39 22.91 19.57
N MET A 114 -18.39 23.78 19.79
CA MET A 114 -18.58 25.02 20.58
C MET A 114 -19.56 26.00 19.93
N GLY A 115 -19.58 26.03 18.60
CA GLY A 115 -20.47 26.89 17.82
C GLY A 115 -21.84 26.30 17.51
N GLY A 116 -22.08 25.00 17.84
CA GLY A 116 -23.34 24.32 17.52
C GLY A 116 -23.55 24.07 16.02
N VAL A 117 -22.49 24.13 15.22
CA VAL A 117 -22.52 24.00 13.74
C VAL A 117 -21.69 22.80 13.27
N LEU A 118 -21.77 21.71 14.03
CA LEU A 118 -20.97 20.51 13.79
C LEU A 118 -21.21 19.90 12.40
N GLU A 119 -22.45 19.93 11.91
CA GLU A 119 -22.84 19.46 10.58
C GLU A 119 -22.08 20.21 9.48
N VAL A 120 -22.02 21.54 9.57
CA VAL A 120 -21.31 22.39 8.60
C VAL A 120 -19.83 22.07 8.58
N VAL A 121 -19.24 21.91 9.76
CA VAL A 121 -17.81 21.61 9.90
C VAL A 121 -17.48 20.22 9.35
N LEU A 122 -18.28 19.20 9.66
CA LEU A 122 -18.08 17.85 9.15
C LEU A 122 -18.23 17.79 7.63
N ASN A 123 -19.19 18.50 7.05
CA ASN A 123 -19.35 18.61 5.60
C ASN A 123 -18.10 19.25 4.97
N ARG A 124 -17.62 20.36 5.50
CA ARG A 124 -16.38 21.02 5.02
C ARG A 124 -15.15 20.13 5.14
N LEU A 125 -15.01 19.42 6.25
CA LEU A 125 -13.91 18.47 6.44
C LEU A 125 -13.98 17.33 5.40
N SER A 126 -15.15 16.77 5.17
CA SER A 126 -15.31 15.71 4.17
C SER A 126 -14.93 16.17 2.76
N GLU A 127 -15.39 17.37 2.35
CA GLU A 127 -15.02 17.95 1.06
C GLU A 127 -13.52 18.21 0.92
N PHE A 128 -12.90 18.74 1.98
CA PHE A 128 -11.46 18.97 2.01
C PHE A 128 -10.67 17.66 1.84
N MET A 129 -11.07 16.63 2.58
CA MET A 129 -10.44 15.31 2.51
C MET A 129 -10.63 14.67 1.13
N GLU A 130 -11.82 14.75 0.54
CA GLU A 130 -12.08 14.24 -0.81
C GLU A 130 -11.23 14.95 -1.88
N LYS A 131 -11.11 16.28 -1.78
CA LYS A 131 -10.26 17.06 -2.68
C LYS A 131 -8.79 16.68 -2.52
N ALA A 132 -8.32 16.53 -1.28
CA ALA A 132 -6.95 16.09 -0.99
C ALA A 132 -6.65 14.70 -1.57
N GLU A 133 -7.57 13.75 -1.42
CA GLU A 133 -7.44 12.40 -2.00
C GLU A 133 -7.40 12.44 -3.54
N LYS A 134 -8.27 13.25 -4.18
CA LYS A 134 -8.26 13.45 -5.64
C LYS A 134 -6.94 14.03 -6.14
N ILE A 135 -6.42 15.05 -5.44
CA ILE A 135 -5.12 15.66 -5.80
C ILE A 135 -4.00 14.64 -5.66
N LYS A 136 -3.95 13.92 -4.54
CA LYS A 136 -2.97 12.86 -4.31
C LYS A 136 -3.01 11.79 -5.40
N GLY A 137 -4.19 11.35 -5.80
CA GLY A 137 -4.37 10.39 -6.90
C GLY A 137 -3.82 10.92 -8.22
N LYS A 138 -4.09 12.19 -8.55
CA LYS A 138 -3.56 12.83 -9.77
C LYS A 138 -2.03 12.96 -9.75
N VAL A 139 -1.44 13.32 -8.59
CA VAL A 139 0.01 13.42 -8.44
C VAL A 139 0.67 12.05 -8.63
N ILE A 140 0.13 10.99 -8.01
CA ILE A 140 0.66 9.63 -8.19
C ILE A 140 0.56 9.19 -9.66
N ALA A 141 -0.57 9.45 -10.32
CA ALA A 141 -0.74 9.14 -11.73
C ALA A 141 0.25 9.90 -12.63
N ALA A 142 0.50 11.18 -12.34
CA ALA A 142 1.46 11.99 -13.07
C ALA A 142 2.91 11.52 -12.88
N MET A 143 3.24 10.98 -11.69
CA MET A 143 4.58 10.44 -11.39
C MET A 143 4.88 9.10 -12.06
N PHE A 144 3.86 8.42 -12.59
CA PHE A 144 4.04 7.14 -13.26
C PHE A 144 4.95 7.25 -14.51
N TYR A 145 4.76 8.29 -15.33
CA TYR A 145 5.56 8.51 -16.53
C TYR A 145 7.05 8.77 -16.22
N PRO A 146 7.43 9.71 -15.34
CA PRO A 146 8.83 9.89 -14.97
C PRO A 146 9.46 8.62 -14.36
N ALA A 147 8.72 7.90 -13.52
CA ALA A 147 9.21 6.65 -12.95
C ALA A 147 9.49 5.59 -14.02
N ALA A 148 8.59 5.42 -14.99
CA ALA A 148 8.79 4.49 -16.11
C ALA A 148 10.02 4.86 -16.95
N VAL A 149 10.20 6.14 -17.27
CA VAL A 149 11.38 6.62 -18.02
C VAL A 149 12.68 6.34 -17.25
N MET A 150 12.70 6.63 -15.93
CA MET A 150 13.87 6.37 -15.08
C MET A 150 14.21 4.88 -15.01
N VAL A 151 13.21 4.00 -14.92
CA VAL A 151 13.41 2.55 -14.93
C VAL A 151 14.02 2.09 -16.27
N VAL A 152 13.47 2.52 -17.39
CA VAL A 152 13.98 2.16 -18.72
C VAL A 152 15.42 2.68 -18.92
N ALA A 153 15.68 3.94 -18.57
CA ALA A 153 17.03 4.51 -18.68
C ALA A 153 18.03 3.76 -17.77
N GLY A 154 17.62 3.42 -16.55
CA GLY A 154 18.43 2.64 -15.63
C GLY A 154 18.74 1.23 -16.14
N LEU A 155 17.77 0.55 -16.76
CA LEU A 155 17.97 -0.76 -17.38
C LEU A 155 18.95 -0.69 -18.56
N ILE A 156 18.83 0.32 -19.42
CA ILE A 156 19.77 0.53 -20.54
C ILE A 156 21.18 0.78 -20.00
N LEU A 157 21.33 1.65 -19.01
CA LEU A 157 22.61 1.96 -18.40
C LEU A 157 23.24 0.71 -17.74
N LEU A 158 22.45 -0.07 -17.04
CA LEU A 158 22.88 -1.32 -16.42
C LEU A 158 23.36 -2.32 -17.50
N LEU A 159 22.58 -2.46 -18.59
CA LEU A 159 22.96 -3.31 -19.72
C LEU A 159 24.31 -2.86 -20.34
N LEU A 160 24.50 -1.56 -20.54
CA LEU A 160 25.76 -1.01 -21.03
C LEU A 160 26.92 -1.32 -20.08
N MET A 161 26.72 -1.15 -18.78
CA MET A 161 27.74 -1.43 -17.75
C MET A 161 28.12 -2.91 -17.70
N VAL A 162 27.16 -3.82 -17.83
CA VAL A 162 27.40 -5.26 -17.70
C VAL A 162 27.93 -5.88 -19.00
N VAL A 163 27.50 -5.40 -20.18
CA VAL A 163 27.81 -6.03 -21.48
C VAL A 163 28.87 -5.25 -22.26
N VAL A 164 28.72 -3.94 -22.33
CA VAL A 164 29.56 -3.11 -23.22
C VAL A 164 30.89 -2.74 -22.57
N VAL A 165 30.86 -2.27 -21.33
CA VAL A 165 32.09 -1.85 -20.62
C VAL A 165 33.16 -2.96 -20.56
N PRO A 166 32.82 -4.24 -20.27
CA PRO A 166 33.85 -5.30 -20.27
C PRO A 166 34.47 -5.59 -21.65
N LYS A 167 33.68 -5.45 -22.70
CA LYS A 167 34.22 -5.62 -24.08
C LYS A 167 35.26 -4.54 -24.40
N PHE A 168 35.00 -3.30 -23.99
CA PHE A 168 35.99 -2.22 -24.12
C PHE A 168 37.24 -2.48 -23.27
N LYS A 169 37.09 -3.05 -22.04
CA LYS A 169 38.24 -3.41 -21.20
C LYS A 169 39.17 -4.38 -21.91
N GLN A 170 38.65 -5.39 -22.62
CA GLN A 170 39.44 -6.33 -23.39
C GLN A 170 40.16 -5.63 -24.57
N ILE A 171 39.48 -4.81 -25.33
CA ILE A 171 40.05 -4.06 -26.48
C ILE A 171 41.17 -3.11 -26.01
N PHE A 172 40.98 -2.40 -24.91
CA PHE A 172 41.99 -1.51 -24.35
C PHE A 172 43.21 -2.27 -23.79
N ALA A 173 42.96 -3.42 -23.17
CA ALA A 173 44.10 -4.27 -22.70
C ALA A 173 44.96 -4.75 -23.86
N ASP A 174 44.36 -5.08 -24.99
CA ASP A 174 45.07 -5.54 -26.20
C ASP A 174 45.81 -4.40 -26.94
N MET A 175 45.30 -3.14 -26.84
CA MET A 175 45.90 -2.01 -27.56
C MET A 175 46.93 -1.22 -26.75
N LEU A 176 46.88 -1.23 -25.41
CA LEU A 176 47.76 -0.41 -24.59
C LEU A 176 48.98 -1.14 -24.04
N GLU A 177 49.25 -2.41 -24.42
CA GLU A 177 50.43 -3.19 -24.01
C GLU A 177 50.83 -3.01 -22.55
N GLY A 178 49.88 -2.77 -21.63
CA GLY A 178 50.08 -2.65 -20.20
C GLY A 178 50.21 -1.24 -19.63
N GLU A 179 49.96 -0.17 -20.43
CA GLU A 179 49.89 1.19 -19.88
C GLU A 179 48.62 1.40 -19.03
N PRO A 180 48.69 2.17 -17.93
CA PRO A 180 47.53 2.41 -17.07
C PRO A 180 46.49 3.23 -17.79
N LEU A 181 45.25 2.75 -17.73
CA LEU A 181 44.07 3.44 -18.26
C LEU A 181 43.84 4.81 -17.60
N PRO A 182 43.29 5.81 -18.32
CA PRO A 182 42.93 7.10 -17.74
C PRO A 182 42.08 6.93 -16.49
N GLY A 183 42.34 7.74 -15.44
CA GLY A 183 41.71 7.57 -14.12
C GLY A 183 40.19 7.55 -14.12
N PHE A 184 39.55 8.31 -15.01
CA PHE A 184 38.08 8.28 -15.18
C PHE A 184 37.58 6.89 -15.67
N THR A 185 38.29 6.28 -16.59
CA THR A 185 37.96 4.94 -17.11
C THR A 185 38.11 3.87 -16.03
N GLN A 186 39.13 4.00 -15.16
CA GLN A 186 39.29 3.10 -14.01
C GLN A 186 38.13 3.19 -13.03
N VAL A 187 37.60 4.39 -12.74
CA VAL A 187 36.43 4.57 -11.88
C VAL A 187 35.20 3.89 -12.47
N VAL A 188 34.94 4.09 -13.77
CA VAL A 188 33.81 3.46 -14.47
C VAL A 188 33.93 1.92 -14.44
N MET A 189 35.14 1.39 -14.65
CA MET A 189 35.38 -0.05 -14.60
C MET A 189 35.18 -0.62 -13.20
N ASN A 190 35.67 0.03 -12.17
CA ASN A 190 35.47 -0.40 -10.79
C ASN A 190 33.98 -0.43 -10.40
N ILE A 191 33.20 0.56 -10.85
CA ILE A 191 31.74 0.57 -10.66
C ILE A 191 31.08 -0.59 -11.43
N SER A 192 31.53 -0.84 -12.67
CA SER A 192 31.01 -1.96 -13.47
C SER A 192 31.30 -3.32 -12.84
N ASP A 193 32.51 -3.53 -12.35
CA ASP A 193 32.94 -4.78 -11.66
C ASP A 193 32.18 -4.94 -10.34
N TYR A 194 31.96 -3.86 -9.57
CA TYR A 194 31.15 -3.88 -8.35
C TYR A 194 29.69 -4.26 -8.62
N ILE A 195 29.09 -3.71 -9.70
CA ILE A 195 27.72 -4.05 -10.09
C ILE A 195 27.62 -5.52 -10.52
N LYS A 196 28.61 -6.04 -11.23
CA LYS A 196 28.65 -7.45 -11.64
C LYS A 196 28.74 -8.39 -10.46
N ASP A 197 29.58 -8.08 -9.48
CA ASP A 197 29.83 -8.91 -8.31
C ASP A 197 28.60 -8.96 -7.39
N GLN A 198 27.83 -7.86 -7.31
CA GLN A 198 26.56 -7.78 -6.58
C GLN A 198 25.36 -8.35 -7.37
N THR A 199 25.46 -8.47 -8.69
CA THR A 199 24.35 -8.92 -9.53
C THR A 199 24.42 -10.44 -9.75
N ILE A 200 24.16 -11.22 -8.71
CA ILE A 200 24.02 -12.70 -8.73
C ILE A 200 22.83 -13.15 -9.62
N ILE A 201 22.17 -12.24 -10.33
CA ILE A 201 20.91 -12.50 -11.05
C ILE A 201 21.11 -13.09 -12.45
N PHE A 202 22.32 -13.02 -13.03
CA PHE A 202 22.60 -13.61 -14.33
C PHE A 202 23.97 -14.32 -14.37
N PRO A 203 24.12 -15.50 -13.73
CA PRO A 203 25.40 -16.22 -13.76
C PRO A 203 25.74 -16.77 -15.17
N ASP A 204 24.76 -16.96 -16.05
CA ASP A 204 24.98 -17.68 -17.32
C ASP A 204 25.04 -16.82 -18.59
N PHE A 205 24.78 -15.52 -18.52
CA PHE A 205 24.90 -14.67 -19.70
C PHE A 205 26.32 -14.17 -19.96
N ALA A 206 27.27 -14.40 -19.01
CA ALA A 206 28.71 -14.16 -19.16
C ALA A 206 29.47 -15.39 -19.67
N GLY A 207 28.77 -16.52 -19.86
CA GLY A 207 29.30 -17.67 -20.56
C GLY A 207 29.52 -17.31 -22.02
N GLY A 208 30.78 -17.04 -22.34
CA GLY A 208 31.21 -16.51 -23.62
C GLY A 208 30.60 -17.23 -24.81
N TRP A 209 30.06 -16.44 -25.73
CA TRP A 209 29.95 -16.85 -27.13
C TRP A 209 31.31 -17.46 -27.52
N PRO A 210 31.38 -18.69 -28.03
CA PRO A 210 32.64 -19.28 -28.45
C PRO A 210 33.22 -18.40 -29.57
N VAL A 211 34.26 -17.65 -29.22
CA VAL A 211 35.05 -16.92 -30.23
C VAL A 211 35.71 -18.01 -31.06
N PRO A 212 35.44 -18.11 -32.37
CA PRO A 212 36.18 -19.04 -33.19
C PRO A 212 37.68 -18.65 -33.12
N GLY A 213 38.47 -19.58 -32.63
CA GLY A 213 39.91 -19.37 -32.53
C GLY A 213 40.52 -18.88 -33.82
N PRO A 214 41.66 -18.16 -33.78
CA PRO A 214 42.32 -17.67 -34.98
C PRO A 214 42.59 -18.84 -35.91
N ALA A 215 42.10 -18.71 -37.14
CA ALA A 215 42.41 -19.67 -38.21
C ALA A 215 43.91 -19.69 -38.42
N VAL A 216 44.56 -20.76 -37.96
CA VAL A 216 45.96 -20.99 -38.25
C VAL A 216 46.07 -21.37 -39.71
N TRP A 217 46.42 -20.36 -40.53
CA TRP A 217 46.84 -20.61 -41.90
C TRP A 217 48.29 -21.19 -41.81
N THR A 218 48.41 -22.48 -41.90
CA THR A 218 49.70 -23.10 -42.20
C THR A 218 49.91 -23.08 -43.72
N PRO A 219 51.11 -22.71 -44.21
CA PRO A 219 51.44 -22.62 -45.63
C PRO A 219 51.48 -23.98 -46.32
#